data_69596f00c38a06b6cc399a8f6cfe83e6
#
_entry.id   69596f00c38a06b6cc399a8f6cfe83e6
#
_cell.length_a   1.000
_cell.length_b   1.000
_cell.length_c   1.000
_cell.angle_alpha   90.00
_cell.angle_beta   90.00
_cell.angle_gamma   90.00
#
_symmetry.space_group_name_H-M   'P 1'
#
loop_
_entity.id
_entity.type
_entity.pdbx_description
1 polymer ?
#
loop_
_entity_poly.entity_id
_entity_poly.type
_entity_poly.pdbx_seq_one_letter_code
_entity_poly.pdbx_strand_id
1 'polypeptide(L)'
;MVRQMMFCVSLLMAVNCLGQTTDKARQGYEQFKKQARQGYVDFRRACNADYAAFLKQAWLSYEAGPVVPRPKEREVKPVVMPQGDVDKPVKPMPVKVDTVIAPVPQGAQPKPVAPIYEGTVENEQQLSFTFFGTEGRVRMPALRPDIGAVLKGGVSENKVSKGWTMLSEGGFDHLIRDCLGLRMRHQLCDWAYLLMLRKMSESYYGGDANASALFLAWVYCQSGYQMRLGSNGQRLYLLFGSRHQIYDHAFFRIDGNYFYPLVDKGETAITRLRICGAAFPEEQPLSLYIPSAMSLANNFSDNRTIRSKRYPSVEAQVRVNRNLIDFYDVYPTSAIDDNPLTRWAMYANTPMAENVKSQLYGKMRQLISGKSQIEAANMLIDWVQTGLVYEYDDKVWGGDRASFAEETLYYPYCDCEDRAILFTRMVRDLLGLKCILVYYPNHLACAVGFDEAVQGDYVVVGGRRFVIADPTYIGAPVGRTMPDMDNSSAQVIMLE
;
A
#
# COMPACT_ATOMS: atom_id res chain seq x y z
N MET A 1 24.63 -21.31 14.37
CA MET A 1 23.92 -20.15 13.81
C MET A 1 24.13 -18.84 14.58
N VAL A 2 24.11 -18.80 15.90
CA VAL A 2 24.27 -17.56 16.71
C VAL A 2 25.68 -16.93 16.67
N ARG A 3 26.72 -17.67 16.33
CA ARG A 3 28.12 -17.17 16.30
C ARG A 3 28.50 -16.33 15.08
N GLN A 4 27.73 -16.37 13.99
CA GLN A 4 28.01 -15.58 12.78
C GLN A 4 27.34 -14.20 12.79
N MET A 5 26.25 -14.01 13.57
CA MET A 5 25.60 -12.69 13.70
C MET A 5 26.41 -11.67 14.51
N MET A 6 27.28 -12.10 15.41
CA MET A 6 28.10 -11.16 16.21
C MET A 6 29.21 -10.46 15.41
N PHE A 7 29.55 -10.93 14.22
CA PHE A 7 30.60 -10.30 13.39
C PHE A 7 30.16 -9.03 12.65
N CYS A 8 28.87 -8.83 12.44
CA CYS A 8 28.36 -7.66 11.71
C CYS A 8 28.22 -6.39 12.57
N VAL A 9 28.09 -6.52 13.89
CA VAL A 9 27.84 -5.35 14.77
C VAL A 9 29.11 -4.63 15.17
N SER A 10 30.26 -5.30 15.21
CA SER A 10 31.55 -4.68 15.57
C SER A 10 32.19 -3.81 14.48
N LEU A 11 31.64 -3.82 13.27
CA LEU A 11 32.20 -3.11 12.12
C LEU A 11 31.74 -1.64 12.00
N LEU A 12 30.65 -1.25 12.65
CA LEU A 12 30.15 0.13 12.59
C LEU A 12 30.89 1.12 13.52
N MET A 13 31.74 0.64 14.41
CA MET A 13 32.48 1.52 15.36
C MET A 13 33.91 1.87 14.95
N ALA A 14 34.43 1.33 13.85
CA ALA A 14 35.82 1.58 13.43
C ALA A 14 36.01 2.72 12.41
N VAL A 15 34.97 3.44 12.01
CA VAL A 15 35.05 4.46 10.93
C VAL A 15 35.41 5.86 11.41
N ASN A 16 35.67 6.08 12.73
CA ASN A 16 35.91 7.41 13.28
C ASN A 16 37.37 7.66 13.71
N CYS A 17 38.36 7.05 13.11
CA CYS A 17 39.75 7.45 13.31
C CYS A 17 40.42 7.91 12.02
N LEU A 18 40.71 9.18 12.04
CA LEU A 18 41.28 10.09 11.06
C LEU A 18 42.57 9.67 10.38
N GLY A 19 42.67 10.04 9.11
CA GLY A 19 43.84 10.67 8.55
C GLY A 19 44.92 9.74 8.00
N GLN A 20 45.13 9.80 6.69
CA GLN A 20 46.17 9.15 5.87
C GLN A 20 46.03 7.62 5.81
N THR A 21 45.14 7.19 4.94
CA THR A 21 45.09 5.81 4.50
C THR A 21 46.34 5.53 3.68
N THR A 22 47.31 4.85 4.26
CA THR A 22 48.43 4.26 3.51
C THR A 22 47.83 3.30 2.48
N ASP A 23 48.45 3.14 1.31
CA ASP A 23 48.02 2.22 0.27
C ASP A 23 47.72 0.80 0.78
N LYS A 24 48.40 0.37 1.83
CA LYS A 24 48.13 -0.89 2.54
C LYS A 24 46.75 -0.93 3.21
N ALA A 25 46.32 0.15 3.86
CA ALA A 25 45.01 0.21 4.51
C ALA A 25 43.88 0.19 3.45
N ARG A 26 44.09 0.86 2.33
CA ARG A 26 43.18 0.85 1.17
C ARG A 26 43.10 -0.53 0.54
N GLN A 27 44.24 -1.18 0.32
CA GLN A 27 44.31 -2.58 -0.18
C GLN A 27 43.64 -3.55 0.78
N GLY A 28 43.89 -3.43 2.10
CA GLY A 28 43.23 -4.24 3.12
C GLY A 28 41.71 -4.06 3.14
N TYR A 29 41.23 -2.81 2.99
CA TYR A 29 39.81 -2.53 2.89
C TYR A 29 39.17 -3.13 1.63
N GLU A 30 39.80 -3.00 0.47
CA GLU A 30 39.28 -3.60 -0.79
C GLU A 30 39.29 -5.13 -0.73
N GLN A 31 40.33 -5.73 -0.12
CA GLN A 31 40.39 -7.17 0.10
C GLN A 31 39.29 -7.64 1.06
N PHE A 32 39.07 -6.93 2.16
CA PHE A 32 37.98 -7.22 3.09
C PHE A 32 36.62 -7.09 2.41
N LYS A 33 36.39 -6.02 1.65
CA LYS A 33 35.17 -5.79 0.87
C LYS A 33 34.92 -6.93 -0.13
N LYS A 34 35.99 -7.40 -0.79
CA LYS A 34 35.92 -8.56 -1.71
C LYS A 34 35.56 -9.85 -0.99
N GLN A 35 36.18 -10.11 0.18
CA GLN A 35 35.87 -11.30 1.00
C GLN A 35 34.44 -11.26 1.56
N ALA A 36 34.01 -10.11 2.07
CA ALA A 36 32.63 -9.93 2.54
C ALA A 36 31.61 -10.18 1.41
N ARG A 37 31.88 -9.64 0.21
CA ARG A 37 31.04 -9.88 -0.98
C ARG A 37 30.99 -11.36 -1.35
N GLN A 38 32.12 -12.03 -1.36
CA GLN A 38 32.16 -13.45 -1.66
C GLN A 38 31.36 -14.27 -0.64
N GLY A 39 31.47 -13.96 0.64
CA GLY A 39 30.69 -14.61 1.70
C GLY A 39 29.19 -14.47 1.49
N TYR A 40 28.72 -13.31 1.02
CA TYR A 40 27.31 -13.09 0.69
C TYR A 40 26.85 -13.84 -0.56
N VAL A 41 27.69 -13.87 -1.59
CA VAL A 41 27.39 -14.65 -2.82
C VAL A 41 27.27 -16.12 -2.48
N ASP A 42 28.16 -16.64 -1.65
CA ASP A 42 28.14 -18.03 -1.22
C ASP A 42 26.93 -18.33 -0.34
N PHE A 43 26.56 -17.42 0.57
CA PHE A 43 25.35 -17.54 1.37
C PHE A 43 24.08 -17.56 0.50
N ARG A 44 23.96 -16.63 -0.47
CA ARG A 44 22.85 -16.60 -1.41
C ARG A 44 22.74 -17.87 -2.23
N ARG A 45 23.88 -18.39 -2.72
CA ARG A 45 23.93 -19.66 -3.45
C ARG A 45 23.45 -20.82 -2.60
N ALA A 46 23.90 -20.90 -1.35
CA ALA A 46 23.47 -21.93 -0.43
C ALA A 46 21.96 -21.86 -0.17
N CYS A 47 21.42 -20.70 0.17
CA CYS A 47 19.99 -20.52 0.38
C CYS A 47 19.16 -20.90 -0.85
N ASN A 48 19.59 -20.50 -2.05
CA ASN A 48 18.88 -20.84 -3.28
C ASN A 48 19.00 -22.34 -3.62
N ALA A 49 20.15 -22.98 -3.36
CA ALA A 49 20.32 -24.41 -3.54
C ALA A 49 19.43 -25.22 -2.59
N ASP A 50 19.40 -24.84 -1.32
CA ASP A 50 18.53 -25.45 -0.31
C ASP A 50 17.05 -25.28 -0.70
N TYR A 51 16.65 -24.08 -1.12
CA TYR A 51 15.28 -23.84 -1.56
C TYR A 51 14.93 -24.64 -2.82
N ALA A 52 15.84 -24.74 -3.80
CA ALA A 52 15.66 -25.59 -4.98
C ALA A 52 15.52 -27.09 -4.60
N ALA A 53 16.20 -27.55 -3.56
CA ALA A 53 16.03 -28.91 -3.03
C ALA A 53 14.65 -29.10 -2.40
N PHE A 54 14.16 -28.14 -1.63
CA PHE A 54 12.78 -28.14 -1.09
C PHE A 54 11.73 -28.12 -2.21
N LEU A 55 11.95 -27.37 -3.28
CA LEU A 55 11.05 -27.36 -4.44
C LEU A 55 10.89 -28.73 -5.12
N LYS A 56 11.74 -29.69 -4.86
CA LYS A 56 11.58 -31.09 -5.34
C LYS A 56 10.67 -31.94 -4.47
N GLN A 57 10.47 -31.61 -3.20
CA GLN A 57 9.91 -32.54 -2.22
C GLN A 57 8.80 -31.99 -1.35
N ALA A 58 8.76 -30.68 -1.13
CA ALA A 58 7.92 -30.04 -0.11
C ALA A 58 6.52 -29.58 -0.61
N TRP A 59 5.95 -30.26 -1.60
CA TRP A 59 4.64 -29.90 -2.17
C TRP A 59 3.52 -30.71 -1.54
N LEU A 60 2.57 -30.00 -0.94
CA LEU A 60 1.34 -30.55 -0.37
C LEU A 60 0.11 -29.99 -1.10
N SER A 61 -0.99 -30.72 -1.04
CA SER A 61 -2.27 -30.25 -1.55
C SER A 61 -2.96 -29.38 -0.51
N TYR A 62 -3.33 -28.18 -0.90
CA TYR A 62 -4.08 -27.25 -0.08
C TYR A 62 -5.40 -26.90 -0.74
N GLU A 63 -6.46 -26.82 0.07
CA GLU A 63 -7.74 -26.24 -0.31
C GLU A 63 -7.71 -24.74 -0.04
N ALA A 64 -8.29 -23.95 -0.93
CA ALA A 64 -8.48 -22.54 -0.65
C ALA A 64 -9.47 -22.35 0.51
N GLY A 65 -9.20 -21.37 1.36
CA GLY A 65 -10.16 -20.90 2.35
C GLY A 65 -11.39 -20.27 1.67
N PRO A 66 -12.48 -20.15 2.39
CA PRO A 66 -13.68 -19.47 1.88
C PRO A 66 -13.33 -18.02 1.56
N VAL A 67 -13.71 -17.58 0.35
CA VAL A 67 -13.54 -16.17 -0.05
C VAL A 67 -14.30 -15.30 0.94
N VAL A 68 -13.62 -14.33 1.54
CA VAL A 68 -14.23 -13.38 2.45
C VAL A 68 -14.80 -12.24 1.62
N PRO A 69 -16.13 -12.05 1.59
CA PRO A 69 -16.73 -10.96 0.82
C PRO A 69 -16.42 -9.61 1.47
N ARG A 70 -16.39 -8.55 0.68
CA ARG A 70 -16.34 -7.18 1.21
C ARG A 70 -17.49 -6.96 2.18
N PRO A 71 -17.26 -6.19 3.25
CA PRO A 71 -18.34 -5.72 4.09
C PRO A 71 -19.38 -4.98 3.24
N LYS A 72 -20.66 -5.25 3.47
CA LYS A 72 -21.74 -4.50 2.84
C LYS A 72 -22.40 -3.65 3.92
N GLU A 73 -22.36 -2.37 3.71
CA GLU A 73 -23.05 -1.41 4.57
C GLU A 73 -24.21 -0.79 3.81
N ARG A 74 -25.28 -0.52 4.52
CA ARG A 74 -26.39 0.27 3.97
C ARG A 74 -26.07 1.72 4.23
N GLU A 75 -25.58 2.41 3.24
CA GLU A 75 -25.18 3.80 3.35
C GLU A 75 -26.33 4.69 3.80
N VAL A 76 -25.99 5.64 4.68
CA VAL A 76 -26.96 6.62 5.21
C VAL A 76 -27.17 7.74 4.20
N LYS A 77 -28.43 8.11 3.99
CA LYS A 77 -28.77 9.25 3.14
C LYS A 77 -28.24 10.56 3.75
N PRO A 78 -27.53 11.39 2.96
CA PRO A 78 -27.08 12.69 3.43
C PRO A 78 -28.24 13.55 3.95
N VAL A 79 -28.04 14.19 5.09
CA VAL A 79 -28.99 15.12 5.68
C VAL A 79 -28.51 16.54 5.38
N VAL A 80 -29.45 17.43 5.01
CA VAL A 80 -29.18 18.85 4.84
C VAL A 80 -29.60 19.58 6.10
N MET A 81 -28.67 20.32 6.71
CA MET A 81 -28.98 21.13 7.89
C MET A 81 -29.85 22.30 7.52
N PRO A 82 -30.97 22.56 8.26
CA PRO A 82 -31.79 23.78 8.07
C PRO A 82 -30.93 25.03 8.25
N GLN A 83 -31.08 26.01 7.35
CA GLN A 83 -30.28 27.24 7.38
C GLN A 83 -30.37 27.99 8.72
N GLY A 84 -31.57 28.02 9.35
CA GLY A 84 -31.78 28.69 10.64
C GLY A 84 -31.14 27.97 11.85
N ASP A 85 -30.56 26.78 11.66
CA ASP A 85 -29.97 26.01 12.74
C ASP A 85 -28.43 26.11 12.77
N VAL A 86 -27.85 26.68 11.72
CA VAL A 86 -26.37 26.75 11.57
C VAL A 86 -25.72 27.56 12.69
N ASP A 87 -26.31 28.71 13.04
CA ASP A 87 -25.79 29.65 14.05
C ASP A 87 -26.37 29.42 15.45
N LYS A 88 -27.24 28.42 15.62
CA LYS A 88 -27.78 28.10 16.94
C LYS A 88 -26.71 27.55 17.85
N PRO A 89 -26.63 28.00 19.12
CA PRO A 89 -25.73 27.43 20.10
C PRO A 89 -25.90 25.89 20.21
N VAL A 90 -24.78 25.16 20.20
CA VAL A 90 -24.78 23.72 20.45
C VAL A 90 -24.67 23.52 21.95
N LYS A 91 -25.56 22.71 22.52
CA LYS A 91 -25.29 22.10 23.83
C LYS A 91 -24.36 20.91 23.56
N PRO A 92 -23.08 20.98 23.95
CA PRO A 92 -22.13 19.93 23.64
C PRO A 92 -22.62 18.58 24.18
N MET A 93 -22.64 17.58 23.30
CA MET A 93 -23.00 16.22 23.66
C MET A 93 -21.77 15.29 23.55
N PRO A 94 -21.39 14.62 24.63
CA PRO A 94 -20.33 13.61 24.55
C PRO A 94 -20.87 12.40 23.79
N VAL A 95 -20.12 11.98 22.77
CA VAL A 95 -20.33 10.71 22.08
C VAL A 95 -19.61 9.63 22.89
N LYS A 96 -20.34 8.60 23.29
CA LYS A 96 -19.74 7.47 24.00
C LYS A 96 -18.94 6.62 23.03
N VAL A 97 -17.67 6.42 23.36
CA VAL A 97 -16.79 5.52 22.60
C VAL A 97 -16.94 4.11 23.13
N ASP A 98 -17.37 3.19 22.28
CA ASP A 98 -17.49 1.77 22.60
C ASP A 98 -16.16 1.04 22.37
N THR A 99 -15.52 1.30 21.25
CA THR A 99 -14.25 0.67 20.87
C THR A 99 -13.30 1.68 20.26
N VAL A 100 -12.01 1.60 20.63
CA VAL A 100 -10.93 2.32 19.98
C VAL A 100 -10.07 1.33 19.20
N ILE A 101 -10.04 1.50 17.88
CA ILE A 101 -9.26 0.68 16.95
C ILE A 101 -8.00 1.46 16.60
N ALA A 102 -6.84 0.91 16.93
CA ALA A 102 -5.55 1.45 16.52
C ALA A 102 -4.96 0.51 15.44
N PRO A 103 -5.10 0.84 14.16
CA PRO A 103 -4.52 0.03 13.10
C PRO A 103 -3.01 -0.05 13.33
N VAL A 104 -2.48 -1.28 13.38
CA VAL A 104 -1.05 -1.50 13.64
C VAL A 104 -0.26 -1.05 12.42
N PRO A 105 0.70 -0.14 12.58
CA PRO A 105 1.56 0.28 11.48
C PRO A 105 2.39 -0.89 10.97
N GLN A 106 2.94 -0.70 9.81
CA GLN A 106 3.75 -1.64 9.04
C GLN A 106 4.66 -2.53 9.87
N GLY A 107 4.71 -3.82 9.51
CA GLY A 107 5.74 -4.76 9.95
C GLY A 107 7.14 -4.37 9.47
N ALA A 108 8.12 -5.21 9.76
CA ALA A 108 9.50 -5.01 9.29
C ALA A 108 9.53 -4.89 7.75
N GLN A 109 10.30 -3.93 7.25
CA GLN A 109 10.49 -3.77 5.81
C GLN A 109 11.25 -4.98 5.24
N PRO A 110 10.83 -5.50 4.07
CA PRO A 110 11.57 -6.54 3.38
C PRO A 110 13.00 -6.09 3.07
N LYS A 111 13.94 -7.00 3.29
CA LYS A 111 15.34 -6.76 2.99
C LYS A 111 15.79 -7.75 1.91
N PRO A 112 16.57 -7.32 0.93
CA PRO A 112 17.07 -8.23 -0.10
C PRO A 112 17.92 -9.32 0.55
N VAL A 113 17.81 -10.53 0.02
CA VAL A 113 18.52 -11.72 0.49
C VAL A 113 20.04 -11.60 0.40
N ALA A 114 20.51 -10.79 -0.54
CA ALA A 114 21.93 -10.48 -0.70
C ALA A 114 22.14 -8.96 -0.76
N PRO A 115 23.33 -8.48 -0.34
CA PRO A 115 23.68 -7.10 -0.54
C PRO A 115 23.68 -6.78 -2.03
N ILE A 116 23.34 -5.52 -2.30
CA ILE A 116 23.34 -4.98 -3.65
C ILE A 116 24.73 -5.14 -4.26
N TYR A 117 24.82 -5.86 -5.37
CA TYR A 117 26.08 -6.02 -6.10
C TYR A 117 26.43 -4.72 -6.82
N GLU A 118 27.63 -4.22 -6.61
CA GLU A 118 28.12 -2.96 -7.19
C GLU A 118 29.25 -3.17 -8.20
N GLY A 119 29.61 -4.43 -8.47
CA GLY A 119 30.67 -4.77 -9.44
C GLY A 119 30.20 -4.59 -10.87
N THR A 120 31.14 -4.75 -11.80
CA THR A 120 30.85 -4.79 -13.24
C THR A 120 30.48 -6.22 -13.62
N VAL A 121 29.38 -6.41 -14.34
CA VAL A 121 29.00 -7.67 -14.98
C VAL A 121 29.18 -7.49 -16.48
N GLU A 122 29.93 -8.38 -17.09
CA GLU A 122 30.13 -8.34 -18.54
C GLU A 122 28.88 -8.82 -19.28
N ASN A 123 28.61 -8.23 -20.46
CA ASN A 123 27.54 -8.64 -21.36
C ASN A 123 26.12 -8.57 -20.82
N GLU A 124 25.79 -7.54 -20.03
CA GLU A 124 24.39 -7.24 -19.68
C GLU A 124 23.69 -6.49 -20.83
N GLN A 125 22.40 -6.78 -20.97
CA GLN A 125 21.50 -6.03 -21.83
C GLN A 125 20.45 -5.28 -21.01
N GLN A 126 19.86 -4.22 -21.57
CA GLN A 126 18.82 -3.46 -20.92
C GLN A 126 17.44 -3.96 -21.33
N LEU A 127 16.59 -4.26 -20.34
CA LEU A 127 15.17 -4.52 -20.53
C LEU A 127 14.38 -3.25 -20.16
N SER A 128 13.58 -2.76 -21.11
CA SER A 128 12.59 -1.71 -20.86
C SER A 128 11.19 -2.32 -20.76
N PHE A 129 10.39 -1.81 -19.85
CA PHE A 129 9.01 -2.22 -19.65
C PHE A 129 8.19 -1.04 -19.12
N THR A 130 6.87 -1.16 -19.15
CA THR A 130 5.96 -0.10 -18.66
C THR A 130 5.05 -0.64 -17.56
N PHE A 131 4.89 0.12 -16.48
CA PHE A 131 3.95 -0.14 -15.39
C PHE A 131 3.22 1.15 -15.03
N PHE A 132 1.91 1.16 -15.02
CA PHE A 132 1.08 2.36 -14.80
C PHE A 132 1.61 3.58 -15.55
N GLY A 133 1.78 3.48 -16.85
CA GLY A 133 2.30 4.52 -17.74
C GLY A 133 3.76 4.93 -17.48
N THR A 134 4.41 4.36 -16.48
CA THR A 134 5.79 4.70 -16.06
C THR A 134 6.78 3.73 -16.69
N GLU A 135 7.84 4.24 -17.28
CA GLU A 135 8.90 3.43 -17.88
C GLU A 135 9.85 2.91 -16.78
N GLY A 136 10.06 1.60 -16.77
CA GLY A 136 11.09 0.92 -15.98
C GLY A 136 12.22 0.41 -16.90
N ARG A 137 13.46 0.50 -16.43
CA ARG A 137 14.64 -0.04 -17.10
C ARG A 137 15.50 -0.77 -16.10
N VAL A 138 15.85 -2.02 -16.42
CA VAL A 138 16.67 -2.89 -15.58
C VAL A 138 17.72 -3.61 -16.44
N ARG A 139 18.82 -3.99 -15.81
CA ARG A 139 19.86 -4.80 -16.45
C ARG A 139 19.52 -6.26 -16.33
N MET A 140 19.68 -6.97 -17.42
CA MET A 140 19.46 -8.40 -17.57
C MET A 140 20.70 -9.06 -18.14
N PRO A 141 20.95 -10.36 -17.84
CA PRO A 141 22.00 -11.10 -18.51
C PRO A 141 21.72 -11.16 -20.01
N ALA A 142 22.78 -11.14 -20.83
CA ALA A 142 22.67 -11.25 -22.27
C ALA A 142 21.99 -12.54 -22.73
N LEU A 143 22.24 -13.63 -22.00
CA LEU A 143 21.63 -14.92 -22.28
C LEU A 143 20.47 -15.17 -21.32
N ARG A 144 19.26 -15.17 -21.86
CA ARG A 144 18.04 -15.46 -21.09
C ARG A 144 17.95 -16.96 -20.76
N PRO A 145 17.82 -17.36 -19.47
CA PRO A 145 17.55 -18.76 -19.12
C PRO A 145 16.25 -19.25 -19.77
N ASP A 146 16.31 -20.37 -20.49
CA ASP A 146 15.14 -20.94 -21.19
C ASP A 146 14.25 -21.75 -20.24
N ILE A 147 13.59 -21.04 -19.31
CA ILE A 147 12.65 -21.63 -18.35
C ILE A 147 11.41 -22.16 -19.06
N GLY A 148 10.99 -21.49 -20.15
CA GLY A 148 9.84 -21.92 -20.93
C GLY A 148 9.99 -23.33 -21.46
N ALA A 149 11.17 -23.68 -21.99
CA ALA A 149 11.45 -25.06 -22.44
C ALA A 149 11.41 -26.06 -21.28
N VAL A 150 11.88 -25.66 -20.08
CA VAL A 150 11.85 -26.53 -18.89
C VAL A 150 10.41 -26.80 -18.45
N LEU A 151 9.55 -25.79 -18.44
CA LEU A 151 8.16 -25.89 -17.98
C LEU A 151 7.17 -26.36 -19.07
N LYS A 152 7.63 -26.53 -20.30
CA LYS A 152 6.81 -26.99 -21.42
C LYS A 152 6.10 -28.32 -21.11
N GLY A 153 4.80 -28.38 -21.40
CA GLY A 153 3.98 -29.58 -21.19
C GLY A 153 3.54 -29.80 -19.75
N GLY A 154 3.56 -28.76 -18.93
CA GLY A 154 3.02 -28.76 -17.57
C GLY A 154 4.06 -28.51 -16.49
N VAL A 155 3.57 -28.25 -15.29
CA VAL A 155 4.33 -27.86 -14.11
C VAL A 155 4.51 -29.06 -13.20
N SER A 156 5.77 -29.43 -12.91
CA SER A 156 6.11 -30.43 -11.90
C SER A 156 7.22 -29.90 -10.98
N GLU A 157 7.34 -30.48 -9.81
CA GLU A 157 8.29 -30.10 -8.78
C GLU A 157 9.73 -30.07 -9.31
N ASN A 158 10.14 -31.11 -10.03
CA ASN A 158 11.46 -31.19 -10.62
C ASN A 158 11.72 -30.09 -11.66
N LYS A 159 10.73 -29.76 -12.46
CA LYS A 159 10.83 -28.66 -13.45
C LYS A 159 10.92 -27.31 -12.78
N VAL A 160 10.12 -27.07 -11.76
CA VAL A 160 10.16 -25.81 -10.97
C VAL A 160 11.51 -25.65 -10.29
N SER A 161 11.99 -26.72 -9.62
CA SER A 161 13.32 -26.74 -9.00
C SER A 161 14.43 -26.46 -10.02
N LYS A 162 14.39 -27.11 -11.19
CA LYS A 162 15.37 -26.88 -12.26
C LYS A 162 15.33 -25.42 -12.75
N GLY A 163 14.14 -24.87 -12.98
CA GLY A 163 13.98 -23.47 -13.39
C GLY A 163 14.50 -22.49 -12.32
N TRP A 164 14.24 -22.77 -11.04
CA TRP A 164 14.78 -21.98 -9.92
C TRP A 164 16.31 -21.97 -9.90
N THR A 165 16.93 -23.14 -10.07
CA THR A 165 18.40 -23.27 -10.16
C THR A 165 18.94 -22.45 -11.32
N MET A 166 18.33 -22.54 -12.51
CA MET A 166 18.75 -21.77 -13.68
C MET A 166 18.68 -20.26 -13.43
N LEU A 167 17.65 -19.77 -12.71
CA LEU A 167 17.55 -18.37 -12.34
C LEU A 167 18.64 -17.97 -11.33
N SER A 168 18.90 -18.82 -10.36
CA SER A 168 19.90 -18.55 -9.32
C SER A 168 21.33 -18.49 -9.86
N GLU A 169 21.58 -19.17 -10.96
CA GLU A 169 22.87 -19.21 -11.68
C GLU A 169 22.91 -18.26 -12.89
N GLY A 170 21.78 -17.62 -13.21
CA GLY A 170 21.57 -16.90 -14.46
C GLY A 170 22.21 -15.52 -14.57
N GLY A 171 23.00 -15.07 -13.59
CA GLY A 171 23.71 -13.79 -13.67
C GLY A 171 22.82 -12.54 -13.47
N PHE A 172 21.77 -12.64 -12.67
CA PHE A 172 20.86 -11.54 -12.36
C PHE A 172 21.33 -10.62 -11.21
N ASP A 173 22.65 -10.44 -11.08
CA ASP A 173 23.23 -9.75 -9.92
C ASP A 173 22.80 -8.28 -9.79
N HIS A 174 22.69 -7.58 -10.92
CA HIS A 174 22.24 -6.18 -10.90
C HIS A 174 20.71 -6.01 -10.92
N LEU A 175 19.96 -7.04 -11.30
CA LEU A 175 18.51 -6.96 -11.44
C LEU A 175 17.82 -6.54 -10.15
N ILE A 176 18.14 -7.19 -9.04
CA ILE A 176 17.51 -6.89 -7.73
C ILE A 176 17.80 -5.44 -7.33
N ARG A 177 19.05 -4.99 -7.52
CA ARG A 177 19.43 -3.58 -7.30
C ARG A 177 18.61 -2.61 -8.15
N ASP A 178 18.46 -2.90 -9.44
CA ASP A 178 17.75 -2.02 -10.36
C ASP A 178 16.26 -1.98 -10.04
N CYS A 179 15.65 -3.13 -9.69
CA CYS A 179 14.25 -3.19 -9.24
C CYS A 179 14.04 -2.40 -7.95
N LEU A 180 14.89 -2.57 -6.94
CA LEU A 180 14.82 -1.78 -5.70
C LEU A 180 15.10 -0.30 -5.95
N GLY A 181 15.98 0.02 -6.88
CA GLY A 181 16.24 1.39 -7.33
C GLY A 181 15.01 2.05 -7.96
N LEU A 182 14.25 1.32 -8.78
CA LEU A 182 12.96 1.76 -9.32
C LEU A 182 11.94 1.95 -8.21
N ARG A 183 11.84 1.00 -7.27
CA ARG A 183 10.95 1.13 -6.09
C ARG A 183 11.23 2.42 -5.33
N MET A 184 12.48 2.69 -5.00
CA MET A 184 12.88 3.91 -4.26
C MET A 184 12.63 5.19 -5.06
N ARG A 185 13.00 5.20 -6.34
CA ARG A 185 12.84 6.36 -7.23
C ARG A 185 11.38 6.77 -7.38
N HIS A 186 10.50 5.80 -7.51
CA HIS A 186 9.06 6.02 -7.71
C HIS A 186 8.25 5.91 -6.40
N GLN A 187 8.92 5.73 -5.26
CA GLN A 187 8.31 5.58 -3.94
C GLN A 187 7.18 4.52 -3.92
N LEU A 188 7.40 3.39 -4.62
CA LEU A 188 6.41 2.35 -4.75
C LEU A 188 6.15 1.66 -3.41
N CYS A 189 4.90 1.57 -3.00
CA CYS A 189 4.47 0.68 -1.92
C CYS A 189 4.69 -0.80 -2.32
N ASP A 190 4.55 -1.72 -1.38
CA ASP A 190 4.82 -3.14 -1.63
C ASP A 190 3.94 -3.72 -2.76
N TRP A 191 2.64 -3.34 -2.77
CA TRP A 191 1.73 -3.79 -3.82
C TRP A 191 2.12 -3.27 -5.20
N ALA A 192 2.44 -1.98 -5.31
CA ALA A 192 2.90 -1.38 -6.55
C ALA A 192 4.22 -2.00 -7.03
N TYR A 193 5.14 -2.32 -6.09
CA TYR A 193 6.38 -3.00 -6.40
C TYR A 193 6.15 -4.42 -6.95
N LEU A 194 5.26 -5.20 -6.32
CA LEU A 194 4.89 -6.53 -6.82
C LEU A 194 4.31 -6.46 -8.24
N LEU A 195 3.40 -5.50 -8.51
CA LEU A 195 2.83 -5.33 -9.84
C LEU A 195 3.85 -4.84 -10.87
N MET A 196 4.80 -3.99 -10.47
CA MET A 196 5.93 -3.60 -11.31
C MET A 196 6.80 -4.81 -11.68
N LEU A 197 7.15 -5.65 -10.71
CA LEU A 197 7.92 -6.88 -10.96
C LEU A 197 7.17 -7.85 -11.88
N ARG A 198 5.84 -7.93 -11.73
CA ARG A 198 5.00 -8.72 -12.63
C ARG A 198 5.11 -8.23 -14.08
N LYS A 199 4.97 -6.92 -14.33
CA LYS A 199 5.11 -6.33 -15.66
C LYS A 199 6.50 -6.54 -16.26
N MET A 200 7.54 -6.40 -15.46
CA MET A 200 8.91 -6.71 -15.86
C MET A 200 9.05 -8.17 -16.29
N SER A 201 8.52 -9.12 -15.48
CA SER A 201 8.62 -10.55 -15.76
C SER A 201 7.85 -10.96 -17.02
N GLU A 202 6.64 -10.42 -17.20
CA GLU A 202 5.82 -10.59 -18.41
C GLU A 202 6.56 -10.06 -19.66
N SER A 203 7.22 -8.90 -19.56
CA SER A 203 8.01 -8.32 -20.66
C SER A 203 9.23 -9.15 -20.99
N TYR A 204 9.90 -9.76 -20.00
CA TYR A 204 11.11 -10.55 -20.21
C TYR A 204 10.81 -11.92 -20.85
N TYR A 205 9.74 -12.60 -20.44
CA TYR A 205 9.40 -13.94 -20.94
C TYR A 205 8.31 -13.95 -22.03
N GLY A 206 7.83 -12.78 -22.46
CA GLY A 206 7.07 -12.61 -23.71
C GLY A 206 5.80 -13.45 -23.81
N GLY A 207 4.99 -13.55 -22.77
CA GLY A 207 3.72 -14.28 -22.78
C GLY A 207 3.78 -15.75 -22.34
N ASP A 208 4.95 -16.28 -22.01
CA ASP A 208 5.05 -17.56 -21.28
C ASP A 208 4.66 -17.35 -19.81
N ALA A 209 3.40 -17.63 -19.49
CA ALA A 209 2.83 -17.37 -18.17
C ALA A 209 3.55 -18.13 -17.04
N ASN A 210 4.00 -19.38 -17.29
CA ASN A 210 4.67 -20.18 -16.28
C ASN A 210 6.12 -19.71 -16.05
N ALA A 211 6.84 -19.36 -17.12
CA ALA A 211 8.18 -18.80 -17.03
C ALA A 211 8.15 -17.43 -16.34
N SER A 212 7.20 -16.57 -16.70
CA SER A 212 6.98 -15.27 -16.07
C SER A 212 6.66 -15.41 -14.58
N ALA A 213 5.79 -16.35 -14.20
CA ALA A 213 5.41 -16.59 -12.81
C ALA A 213 6.60 -17.09 -11.97
N LEU A 214 7.42 -18.01 -12.51
CA LEU A 214 8.60 -18.50 -11.80
C LEU A 214 9.66 -17.42 -11.64
N PHE A 215 9.89 -16.62 -12.68
CA PHE A 215 10.84 -15.52 -12.64
C PHE A 215 10.38 -14.42 -11.67
N LEU A 216 9.11 -14.02 -11.72
CA LEU A 216 8.51 -13.10 -10.77
C LEU A 216 8.70 -13.59 -9.33
N ALA A 217 8.38 -14.86 -9.06
CA ALA A 217 8.53 -15.45 -7.73
C ALA A 217 9.98 -15.41 -7.26
N TRP A 218 10.93 -15.73 -8.15
CA TRP A 218 12.34 -15.66 -7.83
C TRP A 218 12.80 -14.24 -7.49
N VAL A 219 12.49 -13.24 -8.33
CA VAL A 219 12.87 -11.83 -8.08
C VAL A 219 12.22 -11.30 -6.81
N TYR A 220 10.94 -11.62 -6.58
CA TYR A 220 10.18 -11.21 -5.41
C TYR A 220 10.77 -11.80 -4.11
N CYS A 221 11.09 -13.09 -4.12
CA CYS A 221 11.79 -13.77 -3.05
C CYS A 221 13.17 -13.16 -2.77
N GLN A 222 13.98 -12.92 -3.82
CA GLN A 222 15.31 -12.30 -3.66
C GLN A 222 15.24 -10.86 -3.15
N SER A 223 14.10 -10.18 -3.33
CA SER A 223 13.83 -8.87 -2.75
C SER A 223 13.42 -8.93 -1.26
N GLY A 224 13.33 -10.14 -0.67
CA GLY A 224 13.06 -10.37 0.76
C GLY A 224 11.59 -10.52 1.11
N TYR A 225 10.72 -10.72 0.13
CA TYR A 225 9.28 -10.86 0.36
C TYR A 225 8.87 -12.32 0.58
N GLN A 226 7.91 -12.48 1.48
CA GLN A 226 7.29 -13.76 1.77
C GLN A 226 6.43 -14.22 0.60
N MET A 227 6.71 -15.43 0.10
CA MET A 227 5.95 -16.02 -0.99
C MET A 227 5.93 -17.55 -0.92
N ARG A 228 4.98 -18.15 -1.63
CA ARG A 228 4.96 -19.59 -1.92
C ARG A 228 4.71 -19.80 -3.41
N LEU A 229 5.15 -20.93 -3.92
CA LEU A 229 4.82 -21.39 -5.27
C LEU A 229 3.70 -22.41 -5.20
N GLY A 230 2.64 -22.18 -5.97
CA GLY A 230 1.52 -23.09 -6.12
C GLY A 230 1.30 -23.54 -7.55
N SER A 231 0.76 -24.75 -7.76
CA SER A 231 0.47 -25.27 -9.09
C SER A 231 -0.78 -26.14 -9.11
N ASN A 232 -1.55 -26.06 -10.21
CA ASN A 232 -2.61 -27.01 -10.54
C ASN A 232 -2.16 -28.09 -11.54
N GLY A 233 -0.85 -28.20 -11.78
CA GLY A 233 -0.25 -29.13 -12.74
C GLY A 233 -0.04 -28.55 -14.15
N GLN A 234 -0.81 -27.57 -14.55
CA GLN A 234 -0.66 -26.87 -15.83
C GLN A 234 -0.11 -25.45 -15.68
N ARG A 235 -0.55 -24.75 -14.64
CA ARG A 235 -0.17 -23.38 -14.36
C ARG A 235 0.57 -23.27 -13.03
N LEU A 236 1.59 -22.41 -13.03
CA LEU A 236 2.34 -22.00 -11.85
C LEU A 236 1.83 -20.65 -11.37
N TYR A 237 1.71 -20.51 -10.06
CA TYR A 237 1.24 -19.29 -9.40
C TYR A 237 2.27 -18.83 -8.36
N LEU A 238 2.54 -17.54 -8.35
CA LEU A 238 3.10 -16.88 -7.18
C LEU A 238 1.97 -16.66 -6.17
N LEU A 239 2.14 -17.10 -4.93
CA LEU A 239 1.30 -16.75 -3.80
C LEU A 239 2.11 -15.82 -2.90
N PHE A 240 1.65 -14.57 -2.75
CA PHE A 240 2.29 -13.62 -1.85
C PHE A 240 1.70 -13.72 -0.45
N GLY A 241 2.56 -13.68 0.57
CA GLY A 241 2.15 -13.64 1.97
C GLY A 241 1.75 -12.23 2.37
N SER A 242 0.65 -12.08 3.12
CA SER A 242 0.24 -10.80 3.70
C SER A 242 -0.41 -11.01 5.07
N ARG A 243 -0.26 -10.01 5.95
CA ARG A 243 -1.01 -9.95 7.22
C ARG A 243 -2.41 -9.37 7.02
N HIS A 244 -2.65 -8.71 5.88
CA HIS A 244 -3.95 -8.15 5.57
C HIS A 244 -4.91 -9.25 5.13
N GLN A 245 -6.14 -9.21 5.61
CA GLN A 245 -7.24 -9.97 5.04
C GLN A 245 -7.71 -9.26 3.78
N ILE A 246 -7.45 -9.86 2.62
CA ILE A 246 -7.88 -9.31 1.33
C ILE A 246 -9.25 -9.88 0.99
N TYR A 247 -10.21 -8.99 0.72
CA TYR A 247 -11.58 -9.36 0.37
C TYR A 247 -11.70 -9.80 -1.08
N ASP A 248 -12.71 -10.61 -1.36
CA ASP A 248 -13.05 -11.13 -2.71
C ASP A 248 -11.91 -11.90 -3.38
N HIS A 249 -10.92 -12.38 -2.61
CA HIS A 249 -9.80 -13.16 -3.11
C HIS A 249 -9.74 -14.54 -2.46
N ALA A 250 -9.41 -15.57 -3.26
CA ALA A 250 -9.05 -16.87 -2.72
C ALA A 250 -7.74 -16.76 -1.92
N PHE A 251 -7.62 -17.49 -0.83
CA PHE A 251 -6.42 -17.55 -0.03
C PHE A 251 -6.11 -18.96 0.45
N PHE A 252 -4.87 -19.20 0.81
CA PHE A 252 -4.40 -20.45 1.42
C PHE A 252 -3.77 -20.14 2.77
N ARG A 253 -4.11 -20.92 3.79
CA ARG A 253 -3.45 -20.86 5.10
C ARG A 253 -2.28 -21.84 5.15
N ILE A 254 -1.08 -21.31 5.38
CA ILE A 254 0.14 -22.08 5.50
C ILE A 254 0.88 -21.57 6.75
N ASP A 255 1.10 -22.44 7.72
CA ASP A 255 1.74 -22.11 9.01
C ASP A 255 1.12 -20.87 9.70
N GLY A 256 -0.22 -20.76 9.65
CA GLY A 256 -0.97 -19.66 10.25
C GLY A 256 -1.01 -18.36 9.45
N ASN A 257 -0.27 -18.24 8.35
CA ASN A 257 -0.21 -17.05 7.50
C ASN A 257 -1.15 -17.16 6.30
N TYR A 258 -1.65 -16.01 5.82
CA TYR A 258 -2.42 -15.91 4.59
C TYR A 258 -1.52 -15.77 3.37
N PHE A 259 -1.78 -16.59 2.36
CA PHE A 259 -1.12 -16.54 1.06
C PHE A 259 -2.15 -16.40 -0.05
N TYR A 260 -2.00 -15.37 -0.86
CA TYR A 260 -2.92 -15.01 -1.93
C TYR A 260 -2.29 -15.27 -3.30
N PRO A 261 -2.93 -16.02 -4.20
CA PRO A 261 -2.43 -16.17 -5.56
C PRO A 261 -2.52 -14.83 -6.30
N LEU A 262 -1.44 -14.45 -6.97
CA LEU A 262 -1.42 -13.28 -7.84
C LEU A 262 -2.06 -13.63 -9.18
N VAL A 263 -3.32 -13.29 -9.36
CA VAL A 263 -4.13 -13.58 -10.54
C VAL A 263 -4.74 -12.31 -11.12
N ASP A 264 -5.22 -12.38 -12.36
CA ASP A 264 -5.95 -11.28 -12.98
C ASP A 264 -7.39 -11.21 -12.47
N LYS A 265 -7.96 -9.99 -12.47
CA LYS A 265 -9.36 -9.76 -12.12
C LYS A 265 -10.25 -10.58 -13.06
N GLY A 266 -11.09 -11.46 -12.50
CA GLY A 266 -11.98 -12.32 -13.27
C GLY A 266 -11.40 -13.68 -13.65
N GLU A 267 -10.18 -14.01 -13.22
CA GLU A 267 -9.65 -15.36 -13.34
C GLU A 267 -10.50 -16.33 -12.51
N THR A 268 -10.73 -17.55 -13.06
CA THR A 268 -11.55 -18.60 -12.41
C THR A 268 -11.08 -18.87 -10.99
N ALA A 269 -12.06 -19.04 -10.09
CA ALA A 269 -11.80 -19.30 -8.68
C ALA A 269 -10.82 -20.48 -8.47
N ILE A 270 -9.70 -20.19 -7.83
CA ILE A 270 -8.72 -21.20 -7.46
C ILE A 270 -9.21 -21.85 -6.17
N THR A 271 -9.62 -23.11 -6.24
CA THR A 271 -10.14 -23.85 -5.09
C THR A 271 -9.12 -24.81 -4.47
N ARG A 272 -8.16 -25.26 -5.26
CA ARG A 272 -7.13 -26.21 -4.81
C ARG A 272 -5.82 -26.00 -5.56
N LEU A 273 -4.71 -25.99 -4.84
CA LEU A 273 -3.37 -25.99 -5.41
C LEU A 273 -2.46 -27.00 -4.67
N ARG A 274 -1.49 -27.53 -5.40
CA ARG A 274 -0.31 -28.08 -4.78
C ARG A 274 0.66 -26.93 -4.51
N ILE A 275 1.05 -26.75 -3.26
CA ILE A 275 1.87 -25.61 -2.83
C ILE A 275 3.14 -26.13 -2.17
N CYS A 276 4.27 -25.55 -2.52
CA CYS A 276 5.52 -25.74 -1.79
C CYS A 276 5.49 -24.88 -0.52
N GLY A 277 5.40 -25.53 0.64
CA GLY A 277 5.34 -24.83 1.95
C GLY A 277 6.68 -24.29 2.44
N ALA A 278 7.80 -24.56 1.74
CA ALA A 278 9.11 -24.11 2.17
C ALA A 278 9.19 -22.59 2.20
N ALA A 279 9.72 -22.05 3.31
CA ALA A 279 9.99 -20.65 3.52
C ALA A 279 11.41 -20.28 3.07
N PHE A 280 11.58 -19.08 2.55
CA PHE A 280 12.90 -18.50 2.34
C PHE A 280 13.36 -17.79 3.63
N PRO A 281 14.67 -17.79 3.98
CA PRO A 281 15.13 -17.16 5.20
C PRO A 281 14.77 -15.68 5.30
N GLU A 282 14.35 -15.22 6.46
CA GLU A 282 14.07 -13.82 6.81
C GLU A 282 13.01 -13.11 5.94
N GLU A 283 12.21 -13.87 5.18
CA GLU A 283 11.13 -13.32 4.34
C GLU A 283 10.13 -12.48 5.16
N GLN A 284 9.63 -11.40 4.57
CA GLN A 284 8.64 -10.51 5.18
C GLN A 284 7.34 -10.49 4.37
N PRO A 285 6.17 -10.52 5.03
CA PRO A 285 4.89 -10.42 4.35
C PRO A 285 4.72 -9.06 3.67
N LEU A 286 3.98 -9.04 2.56
CA LEU A 286 3.59 -7.82 1.87
C LEU A 286 2.68 -6.96 2.75
N SER A 287 2.96 -5.66 2.80
CA SER A 287 2.09 -4.64 3.40
C SER A 287 1.28 -3.92 2.33
N LEU A 288 -0.01 -3.74 2.57
CA LEU A 288 -0.87 -2.92 1.72
C LEU A 288 -0.87 -1.43 2.11
N TYR A 289 -0.10 -1.02 3.11
CA TYR A 289 0.09 0.39 3.42
C TYR A 289 0.78 1.15 2.28
N ILE A 290 0.34 2.39 2.06
CA ILE A 290 0.98 3.34 1.13
C ILE A 290 1.60 4.47 1.96
N PRO A 291 2.85 4.31 2.40
CA PRO A 291 3.48 5.24 3.35
C PRO A 291 3.90 6.57 2.72
N SER A 292 4.01 6.62 1.40
CA SER A 292 4.46 7.78 0.65
C SER A 292 3.65 7.96 -0.62
N ALA A 293 3.46 9.20 -1.04
CA ALA A 293 2.88 9.47 -2.34
C ALA A 293 3.77 8.92 -3.45
N MET A 294 3.23 8.04 -4.27
CA MET A 294 3.98 7.43 -5.38
C MET A 294 4.25 8.44 -6.49
N SER A 295 5.44 8.36 -7.10
CA SER A 295 5.87 9.22 -8.20
C SER A 295 5.82 8.44 -9.53
N LEU A 296 4.62 8.29 -10.09
CA LEU A 296 4.40 7.70 -11.40
C LEU A 296 4.54 8.76 -12.51
N ALA A 297 4.75 8.32 -13.75
CA ALA A 297 4.79 9.22 -14.89
C ALA A 297 3.50 10.03 -15.03
N ASN A 298 3.61 11.27 -15.45
CA ASN A 298 2.47 12.19 -15.50
C ASN A 298 1.53 11.86 -16.67
N ASN A 299 0.26 11.66 -16.34
CA ASN A 299 -0.86 11.54 -17.27
C ASN A 299 -2.09 12.19 -16.63
N PHE A 300 -2.16 13.50 -16.71
CA PHE A 300 -3.17 14.26 -15.97
C PHE A 300 -4.57 14.17 -16.59
N SER A 301 -5.57 14.14 -15.71
CA SER A 301 -6.97 14.34 -16.05
C SER A 301 -7.22 15.78 -16.54
N ASP A 302 -8.42 16.04 -17.06
CA ASP A 302 -8.92 17.38 -17.25
C ASP A 302 -9.05 18.11 -15.90
N ASN A 303 -9.12 19.44 -15.95
CA ASN A 303 -9.36 20.25 -14.76
C ASN A 303 -10.78 20.04 -14.23
N ARG A 304 -10.88 19.70 -12.94
CA ARG A 304 -12.15 19.71 -12.21
C ARG A 304 -12.16 20.91 -11.28
N THR A 305 -13.19 21.73 -11.40
CA THR A 305 -13.43 22.87 -10.50
C THR A 305 -14.37 22.44 -9.38
N ILE A 306 -13.93 22.56 -8.14
CA ILE A 306 -14.70 22.23 -6.93
C ILE A 306 -14.81 23.50 -6.10
N ARG A 307 -16.05 23.89 -5.75
CA ARG A 307 -16.36 25.16 -5.06
C ARG A 307 -17.28 24.93 -3.88
N SER A 308 -16.97 25.56 -2.74
CA SER A 308 -17.87 25.65 -1.59
C SER A 308 -19.08 26.52 -1.92
N LYS A 309 -20.27 26.11 -1.47
CA LYS A 309 -21.47 26.92 -1.65
C LYS A 309 -21.57 28.05 -0.63
N ARG A 310 -21.20 27.80 0.64
CA ARG A 310 -21.20 28.79 1.71
C ARG A 310 -20.06 29.79 1.57
N TYR A 311 -18.90 29.34 1.15
CA TYR A 311 -17.69 30.14 0.99
C TYR A 311 -17.25 30.14 -0.48
N PRO A 312 -17.92 30.90 -1.39
CA PRO A 312 -17.66 30.83 -2.83
C PRO A 312 -16.21 31.15 -3.24
N SER A 313 -15.49 31.90 -2.40
CA SER A 313 -14.03 32.12 -2.57
C SER A 313 -13.20 30.87 -2.38
N VAL A 314 -13.71 29.85 -1.67
CA VAL A 314 -13.09 28.54 -1.50
C VAL A 314 -13.40 27.69 -2.72
N GLU A 315 -12.64 27.93 -3.76
CA GLU A 315 -12.69 27.21 -5.03
C GLU A 315 -11.30 26.70 -5.37
N ALA A 316 -11.20 25.47 -5.84
CA ALA A 316 -9.97 24.88 -6.32
C ALA A 316 -10.19 24.22 -7.68
N GLN A 317 -9.17 24.29 -8.53
CA GLN A 317 -9.07 23.50 -9.75
C GLN A 317 -8.05 22.39 -9.50
N VAL A 318 -8.43 21.16 -9.77
CA VAL A 318 -7.62 19.98 -9.50
C VAL A 318 -7.52 19.11 -10.74
N ARG A 319 -6.32 18.63 -11.01
CA ARG A 319 -6.03 17.56 -11.97
C ARG A 319 -5.35 16.43 -11.23
N VAL A 320 -5.78 15.22 -11.48
CA VAL A 320 -5.22 14.02 -10.87
C VAL A 320 -4.44 13.22 -11.92
N ASN A 321 -3.38 12.56 -11.51
CA ASN A 321 -2.63 11.69 -12.38
C ASN A 321 -3.40 10.39 -12.63
N ARG A 322 -3.85 10.16 -13.88
CA ARG A 322 -4.60 8.95 -14.28
C ARG A 322 -3.82 7.67 -14.05
N ASN A 323 -2.50 7.69 -14.21
CA ASN A 323 -1.67 6.52 -13.92
C ASN A 323 -1.73 6.09 -12.44
N LEU A 324 -1.95 7.06 -11.53
CA LEU A 324 -2.18 6.78 -10.11
C LEU A 324 -3.59 6.23 -9.88
N ILE A 325 -4.59 6.75 -10.58
CA ILE A 325 -5.96 6.19 -10.53
C ILE A 325 -5.97 4.75 -11.06
N ASP A 326 -5.30 4.47 -12.18
CA ASP A 326 -5.18 3.10 -12.71
C ASP A 326 -4.54 2.14 -11.70
N PHE A 327 -3.61 2.62 -10.87
CA PHE A 327 -3.06 1.84 -9.75
C PHE A 327 -4.10 1.63 -8.64
N TYR A 328 -4.83 2.66 -8.25
CA TYR A 328 -5.87 2.55 -7.22
C TYR A 328 -7.02 1.63 -7.63
N ASP A 329 -7.37 1.58 -8.92
CA ASP A 329 -8.39 0.68 -9.46
C ASP A 329 -8.04 -0.82 -9.31
N VAL A 330 -6.77 -1.15 -9.20
CA VAL A 330 -6.28 -2.52 -8.95
C VAL A 330 -5.77 -2.74 -7.52
N TYR A 331 -5.91 -1.73 -6.66
CA TYR A 331 -5.55 -1.88 -5.25
C TYR A 331 -6.61 -2.74 -4.53
N PRO A 332 -6.19 -3.77 -3.76
CA PRO A 332 -7.13 -4.68 -3.14
C PRO A 332 -7.77 -4.08 -1.89
N THR A 333 -9.08 -4.16 -1.78
CA THR A 333 -9.77 -3.85 -0.53
C THR A 333 -9.38 -4.89 0.53
N SER A 334 -8.95 -4.42 1.69
CA SER A 334 -8.44 -5.31 2.74
C SER A 334 -8.64 -4.72 4.14
N ALA A 335 -8.54 -5.56 5.15
CA ALA A 335 -8.53 -5.17 6.54
C ALA A 335 -7.25 -5.64 7.25
N ILE A 336 -6.91 -4.99 8.35
CA ILE A 336 -5.80 -5.40 9.22
C ILE A 336 -6.37 -6.27 10.32
N ASP A 337 -5.72 -7.40 10.61
CA ASP A 337 -6.06 -8.30 11.69
C ASP A 337 -7.56 -8.71 11.72
N ASP A 338 -8.14 -8.99 10.55
CA ASP A 338 -9.54 -9.40 10.36
C ASP A 338 -10.58 -8.37 10.86
N ASN A 339 -10.18 -7.13 11.17
CA ASN A 339 -11.09 -6.07 11.60
C ASN A 339 -11.50 -5.18 10.40
N PRO A 340 -12.74 -5.30 9.89
CA PRO A 340 -13.19 -4.61 8.69
C PRO A 340 -13.14 -3.07 8.79
N LEU A 341 -13.21 -2.50 9.99
CA LEU A 341 -13.17 -1.05 10.17
C LEU A 341 -11.78 -0.46 9.94
N THR A 342 -10.74 -1.28 9.99
CA THR A 342 -9.36 -0.81 9.71
C THR A 342 -9.15 -0.44 8.26
N ARG A 343 -10.03 -0.89 7.33
CA ARG A 343 -9.90 -0.59 5.89
C ARG A 343 -9.81 0.90 5.61
N TRP A 344 -10.60 1.71 6.25
CA TRP A 344 -10.64 3.16 6.02
C TRP A 344 -9.38 3.90 6.50
N ALA A 345 -8.73 3.38 7.56
CA ALA A 345 -7.48 3.99 8.03
C ALA A 345 -6.36 3.90 7.00
N MET A 346 -6.32 2.83 6.20
CA MET A 346 -5.32 2.68 5.12
C MET A 346 -5.48 3.79 4.08
N TYR A 347 -6.70 4.07 3.66
CA TYR A 347 -7.00 5.15 2.71
C TYR A 347 -6.73 6.54 3.32
N ALA A 348 -7.22 6.79 4.54
CA ALA A 348 -7.06 8.09 5.21
C ALA A 348 -5.60 8.42 5.58
N ASN A 349 -4.75 7.41 5.82
CA ASN A 349 -3.33 7.59 6.12
C ASN A 349 -2.47 7.76 4.85
N THR A 350 -2.97 7.39 3.69
CA THR A 350 -2.23 7.55 2.42
C THR A 350 -2.04 9.03 2.09
N PRO A 351 -0.78 9.49 1.90
CA PRO A 351 -0.51 10.87 1.54
C PRO A 351 -0.93 11.16 0.09
N MET A 352 -1.53 12.33 -0.16
CA MET A 352 -1.80 12.79 -1.52
C MET A 352 -0.50 13.12 -2.28
N ALA A 353 -0.53 12.91 -3.59
CA ALA A 353 0.57 13.23 -4.49
C ALA A 353 0.87 14.75 -4.49
N GLU A 354 2.14 15.13 -4.63
CA GLU A 354 2.58 16.51 -4.49
C GLU A 354 2.01 17.45 -5.55
N ASN A 355 1.75 16.92 -6.75
CA ASN A 355 1.08 17.68 -7.82
C ASN A 355 -0.37 18.04 -7.48
N VAL A 356 -1.10 17.19 -6.74
CA VAL A 356 -2.46 17.48 -6.25
C VAL A 356 -2.40 18.48 -5.09
N LYS A 357 -1.48 18.27 -4.13
CA LYS A 357 -1.29 19.18 -3.01
C LYS A 357 -0.93 20.59 -3.48
N SER A 358 -0.03 20.76 -4.43
CA SER A 358 0.38 22.07 -4.92
C SER A 358 -0.78 22.83 -5.56
N GLN A 359 -1.66 22.15 -6.30
CA GLN A 359 -2.84 22.76 -6.92
C GLN A 359 -3.91 23.10 -5.87
N LEU A 360 -4.25 22.16 -5.00
CA LEU A 360 -5.33 22.29 -4.01
C LEU A 360 -4.92 23.16 -2.83
N TYR A 361 -3.77 22.86 -2.21
CA TYR A 361 -3.37 23.49 -0.96
C TYR A 361 -2.79 24.90 -1.11
N GLY A 362 -2.21 25.23 -2.26
CA GLY A 362 -1.68 26.56 -2.50
C GLY A 362 -2.74 27.64 -2.29
N LYS A 363 -3.90 27.47 -2.89
CA LYS A 363 -5.03 28.39 -2.74
C LYS A 363 -5.71 28.26 -1.38
N MET A 364 -5.90 27.03 -0.88
CA MET A 364 -6.55 26.79 0.41
C MET A 364 -5.78 27.45 1.56
N ARG A 365 -4.44 27.34 1.60
CA ARG A 365 -3.61 28.01 2.61
C ARG A 365 -3.76 29.52 2.61
N GLN A 366 -3.90 30.16 1.44
CA GLN A 366 -4.15 31.59 1.36
C GLN A 366 -5.50 31.97 1.97
N LEU A 367 -6.54 31.16 1.69
CA LEU A 367 -7.91 31.43 2.15
C LEU A 367 -8.08 31.23 3.66
N ILE A 368 -7.36 30.27 4.25
CA ILE A 368 -7.42 29.96 5.69
C ILE A 368 -6.38 30.73 6.51
N SER A 369 -5.47 31.45 5.86
CA SER A 369 -4.43 32.23 6.55
C SER A 369 -5.04 33.28 7.47
N GLY A 370 -4.55 33.35 8.72
CA GLY A 370 -5.04 34.27 9.74
C GLY A 370 -6.40 33.93 10.35
N LYS A 371 -6.98 32.79 10.00
CA LYS A 371 -8.22 32.29 10.61
C LYS A 371 -7.92 31.41 11.81
N SER A 372 -8.86 31.32 12.76
CA SER A 372 -8.81 30.33 13.81
C SER A 372 -8.89 28.90 13.24
N GLN A 373 -8.49 27.90 14.02
CA GLN A 373 -8.51 26.51 13.59
C GLN A 373 -9.94 26.05 13.23
N ILE A 374 -10.93 26.49 14.03
CA ILE A 374 -12.34 26.15 13.79
C ILE A 374 -12.90 26.84 12.54
N GLU A 375 -12.57 28.11 12.29
CA GLU A 375 -13.00 28.81 11.07
C GLU A 375 -12.41 28.13 9.82
N ALA A 376 -11.13 27.81 9.86
CA ALA A 376 -10.46 27.09 8.77
C ALA A 376 -11.08 25.71 8.54
N ALA A 377 -11.30 24.93 9.59
CA ALA A 377 -11.94 23.62 9.50
C ALA A 377 -13.37 23.71 8.92
N ASN A 378 -14.14 24.73 9.31
CA ASN A 378 -15.48 24.97 8.77
C ASN A 378 -15.48 25.34 7.28
N MET A 379 -14.48 26.05 6.80
CA MET A 379 -14.31 26.32 5.37
C MET A 379 -13.97 25.04 4.58
N LEU A 380 -13.11 24.20 5.13
CA LEU A 380 -12.71 22.95 4.50
C LEU A 380 -13.86 21.92 4.48
N ILE A 381 -14.61 21.79 5.59
CA ILE A 381 -15.72 20.84 5.64
C ILE A 381 -16.84 21.24 4.70
N ASP A 382 -17.21 22.53 4.64
CA ASP A 382 -18.25 23.01 3.71
C ASP A 382 -17.83 22.79 2.24
N TRP A 383 -16.54 22.96 1.92
CA TRP A 383 -16.02 22.67 0.59
C TRP A 383 -16.20 21.19 0.20
N VAL A 384 -15.94 20.26 1.12
CA VAL A 384 -16.18 18.83 0.89
C VAL A 384 -17.68 18.54 0.79
N GLN A 385 -18.48 19.06 1.74
CA GLN A 385 -19.93 18.84 1.80
C GLN A 385 -20.67 19.30 0.54
N THR A 386 -20.31 20.48 0.03
CA THR A 386 -21.12 21.18 -0.98
C THR A 386 -20.48 21.24 -2.36
N GLY A 387 -19.16 21.02 -2.44
CA GLY A 387 -18.41 21.02 -3.70
C GLY A 387 -18.39 19.68 -4.41
N LEU A 388 -18.68 18.59 -3.69
CA LEU A 388 -18.70 17.22 -4.21
C LEU A 388 -20.14 16.70 -4.31
N VAL A 389 -20.38 15.80 -5.26
CA VAL A 389 -21.69 15.17 -5.46
C VAL A 389 -21.73 13.85 -4.70
N TYR A 390 -22.77 13.68 -3.87
CA TYR A 390 -22.99 12.44 -3.15
C TYR A 390 -23.76 11.45 -4.03
N GLU A 391 -23.28 10.22 -4.12
CA GLU A 391 -24.01 9.08 -4.68
C GLU A 391 -23.54 7.80 -3.99
N TYR A 392 -24.41 6.83 -3.90
CA TYR A 392 -24.17 5.55 -3.26
C TYR A 392 -23.24 4.66 -4.11
N ASP A 393 -22.36 3.95 -3.47
CA ASP A 393 -21.41 3.02 -4.10
C ASP A 393 -22.09 1.92 -4.87
N ASP A 394 -23.19 1.36 -4.37
CA ASP A 394 -23.98 0.36 -5.07
C ASP A 394 -24.43 0.81 -6.46
N LYS A 395 -24.70 2.09 -6.65
CA LYS A 395 -25.11 2.64 -7.95
C LYS A 395 -23.93 2.94 -8.86
N VAL A 396 -22.80 3.34 -8.29
CA VAL A 396 -21.63 3.76 -9.07
C VAL A 396 -20.72 2.57 -9.38
N TRP A 397 -20.45 1.74 -8.36
CA TRP A 397 -19.48 0.67 -8.41
C TRP A 397 -20.08 -0.74 -8.35
N GLY A 398 -21.37 -0.85 -8.00
CA GLY A 398 -22.03 -2.13 -7.78
C GLY A 398 -21.66 -2.81 -6.46
N GLY A 399 -21.08 -2.09 -5.52
CA GLY A 399 -20.72 -2.55 -4.18
C GLY A 399 -19.79 -1.59 -3.46
N ASP A 400 -19.68 -1.74 -2.13
CA ASP A 400 -18.89 -0.91 -1.21
C ASP A 400 -17.42 -0.77 -1.67
N ARG A 401 -16.92 0.46 -1.80
CA ARG A 401 -15.58 0.78 -2.27
C ARG A 401 -15.10 2.13 -1.74
N ALA A 402 -14.29 2.11 -0.71
CA ALA A 402 -13.65 3.33 -0.24
C ALA A 402 -12.66 3.89 -1.29
N SER A 403 -12.57 5.20 -1.39
CA SER A 403 -11.69 5.93 -2.30
C SER A 403 -10.52 6.56 -1.58
N PHE A 404 -9.34 6.55 -2.21
CA PHE A 404 -8.25 7.43 -1.80
C PHE A 404 -8.63 8.90 -2.05
N ALA A 405 -7.98 9.83 -1.36
CA ALA A 405 -8.30 11.24 -1.48
C ALA A 405 -8.25 11.76 -2.93
N GLU A 406 -7.30 11.27 -3.75
CA GLU A 406 -7.22 11.63 -5.17
C GLU A 406 -8.35 11.02 -6.00
N GLU A 407 -8.85 9.83 -5.66
CA GLU A 407 -10.01 9.24 -6.34
C GLU A 407 -11.27 10.06 -6.07
N THR A 408 -11.50 10.49 -4.82
CA THR A 408 -12.60 11.39 -4.47
C THR A 408 -12.54 12.73 -5.24
N LEU A 409 -11.32 13.21 -5.53
CA LEU A 409 -11.11 14.39 -6.35
C LEU A 409 -11.28 14.13 -7.85
N TYR A 410 -11.08 12.89 -8.30
CA TYR A 410 -11.12 12.48 -9.71
C TYR A 410 -12.52 12.07 -10.14
N TYR A 411 -13.17 11.14 -9.40
CA TYR A 411 -14.48 10.62 -9.76
C TYR A 411 -15.60 11.64 -9.52
N PRO A 412 -16.67 11.61 -10.33
CA PRO A 412 -17.74 12.58 -10.22
C PRO A 412 -18.56 12.45 -8.92
N TYR A 413 -18.57 11.27 -8.32
CA TYR A 413 -19.36 10.92 -7.14
C TYR A 413 -18.48 10.44 -5.99
N CYS A 414 -18.99 10.59 -4.79
CA CYS A 414 -18.38 10.11 -3.55
C CYS A 414 -19.47 9.89 -2.51
N ASP A 415 -19.18 9.07 -1.50
CA ASP A 415 -20.10 8.80 -0.39
C ASP A 415 -19.57 9.30 0.97
N CYS A 416 -19.99 8.68 2.08
CA CYS A 416 -19.66 9.16 3.43
C CYS A 416 -18.18 8.93 3.78
N GLU A 417 -17.64 7.73 3.53
CA GLU A 417 -16.26 7.40 3.83
C GLU A 417 -15.27 8.17 2.97
N ASP A 418 -15.56 8.33 1.69
CA ASP A 418 -14.76 9.10 0.76
C ASP A 418 -14.56 10.54 1.24
N ARG A 419 -15.67 11.14 1.67
CA ARG A 419 -15.68 12.51 2.22
C ARG A 419 -14.93 12.61 3.53
N ALA A 420 -15.11 11.63 4.44
CA ALA A 420 -14.41 11.60 5.72
C ALA A 420 -12.89 11.41 5.52
N ILE A 421 -12.48 10.53 4.60
CA ILE A 421 -11.08 10.30 4.21
C ILE A 421 -10.47 11.59 3.65
N LEU A 422 -11.10 12.21 2.66
CA LEU A 422 -10.61 13.45 2.05
C LEU A 422 -10.51 14.59 3.07
N PHE A 423 -11.54 14.80 3.87
CA PHE A 423 -11.57 15.88 4.87
C PHE A 423 -10.48 15.70 5.93
N THR A 424 -10.34 14.50 6.48
CA THR A 424 -9.29 14.22 7.48
C THR A 424 -7.90 14.43 6.89
N ARG A 425 -7.68 14.06 5.62
CA ARG A 425 -6.41 14.31 4.93
C ARG A 425 -6.13 15.80 4.78
N MET A 426 -7.12 16.58 4.38
CA MET A 426 -6.98 18.03 4.24
C MET A 426 -6.70 18.72 5.58
N VAL A 427 -7.42 18.36 6.64
CA VAL A 427 -7.22 18.96 7.98
C VAL A 427 -5.82 18.65 8.52
N ARG A 428 -5.37 17.41 8.38
CA ARG A 428 -4.02 16.99 8.80
C ARG A 428 -2.93 17.73 8.03
N ASP A 429 -3.07 17.87 6.71
CA ASP A 429 -2.05 18.49 5.86
C ASP A 429 -2.03 20.03 5.92
N LEU A 430 -3.20 20.65 6.09
CA LEU A 430 -3.33 22.13 6.05
C LEU A 430 -3.26 22.77 7.42
N LEU A 431 -3.83 22.12 8.45
CA LEU A 431 -3.95 22.66 9.79
C LEU A 431 -2.99 21.98 10.79
N GLY A 432 -2.39 20.85 10.43
CA GLY A 432 -1.52 20.08 11.31
C GLY A 432 -2.25 19.45 12.50
N LEU A 433 -3.59 19.35 12.46
CA LEU A 433 -4.39 18.83 13.55
C LEU A 433 -4.53 17.30 13.49
N LYS A 434 -4.61 16.67 14.65
CA LYS A 434 -4.93 15.26 14.76
C LYS A 434 -6.38 15.01 14.39
N CYS A 435 -6.63 13.96 13.61
CA CYS A 435 -7.96 13.49 13.24
C CYS A 435 -8.12 12.03 13.61
N ILE A 436 -9.35 11.63 13.82
CA ILE A 436 -9.81 10.24 13.95
C ILE A 436 -11.02 10.03 13.06
N LEU A 437 -11.27 8.79 12.63
CA LEU A 437 -12.54 8.42 12.03
C LEU A 437 -13.48 7.94 13.13
N VAL A 438 -14.77 8.22 12.96
CA VAL A 438 -15.84 7.86 13.90
C VAL A 438 -16.89 7.08 13.15
N TYR A 439 -16.94 5.79 13.43
CA TYR A 439 -17.91 4.89 12.81
C TYR A 439 -19.17 4.81 13.65
N TYR A 440 -20.28 5.10 13.04
CA TYR A 440 -21.62 4.73 13.47
C TYR A 440 -22.15 3.61 12.56
N PRO A 441 -23.06 2.75 12.99
CA PRO A 441 -23.62 1.74 12.10
C PRO A 441 -24.11 2.33 10.77
N ASN A 442 -23.51 1.87 9.67
CA ASN A 442 -23.75 2.31 8.29
C ASN A 442 -23.32 3.77 7.97
N HIS A 443 -22.51 4.41 8.80
CA HIS A 443 -22.03 5.76 8.54
C HIS A 443 -20.62 5.99 9.07
N LEU A 444 -19.80 6.65 8.26
CA LEU A 444 -18.47 7.08 8.65
C LEU A 444 -18.39 8.61 8.68
N ALA A 445 -18.26 9.14 9.89
CA ALA A 445 -17.88 10.52 10.15
C ALA A 445 -16.42 10.61 10.58
N CYS A 446 -15.98 11.79 10.98
CA CYS A 446 -14.67 11.99 11.58
C CYS A 446 -14.73 12.98 12.74
N ALA A 447 -13.61 13.12 13.46
CA ALA A 447 -13.50 14.12 14.51
C ALA A 447 -12.08 14.72 14.53
N VAL A 448 -12.00 16.00 14.92
CA VAL A 448 -10.78 16.81 14.88
C VAL A 448 -10.37 17.20 16.30
N GLY A 449 -9.12 16.95 16.63
CA GLY A 449 -8.50 17.33 17.90
C GLY A 449 -7.89 18.72 17.81
N PHE A 450 -8.67 19.76 18.13
CA PHE A 450 -8.23 21.14 18.14
C PHE A 450 -7.26 21.43 19.29
N ASP A 451 -6.41 22.44 19.09
CA ASP A 451 -5.53 22.97 20.13
C ASP A 451 -6.17 24.20 20.82
N GLU A 452 -7.25 24.73 20.27
CA GLU A 452 -8.10 25.78 20.83
C GLU A 452 -9.42 25.20 21.39
N ALA A 453 -10.09 25.94 22.25
CA ALA A 453 -11.37 25.54 22.83
C ALA A 453 -12.50 25.64 21.78
N VAL A 454 -12.95 24.50 21.26
CA VAL A 454 -14.04 24.40 20.30
C VAL A 454 -15.27 23.78 20.95
N GLN A 455 -16.43 24.44 20.78
CA GLN A 455 -17.72 23.92 21.24
C GLN A 455 -18.30 22.94 20.21
N GLY A 456 -19.09 21.99 20.68
CA GLY A 456 -19.77 21.00 19.84
C GLY A 456 -19.73 19.59 20.42
N ASP A 457 -20.37 18.66 19.73
CA ASP A 457 -20.36 17.25 20.05
C ASP A 457 -18.93 16.71 19.93
N TYR A 458 -18.55 15.79 20.80
CA TYR A 458 -17.18 15.32 20.90
C TYR A 458 -17.03 13.91 21.41
N VAL A 459 -15.94 13.28 21.07
CA VAL A 459 -15.41 12.06 21.68
C VAL A 459 -14.15 12.37 22.47
N VAL A 460 -13.86 11.54 23.49
CA VAL A 460 -12.60 11.60 24.25
C VAL A 460 -11.84 10.31 24.07
N VAL A 461 -10.64 10.41 23.53
CA VAL A 461 -9.75 9.25 23.33
C VAL A 461 -8.37 9.58 23.90
N GLY A 462 -7.86 8.72 24.78
CA GLY A 462 -6.57 8.92 25.42
C GLY A 462 -6.44 10.26 26.17
N GLY A 463 -7.54 10.76 26.73
CA GLY A 463 -7.59 12.06 27.44
C GLY A 463 -7.65 13.28 26.51
N ARG A 464 -7.58 13.13 25.20
CA ARG A 464 -7.74 14.20 24.23
C ARG A 464 -9.19 14.28 23.73
N ARG A 465 -9.71 15.51 23.65
CA ARG A 465 -11.02 15.78 23.06
C ARG A 465 -10.88 15.93 21.55
N PHE A 466 -11.75 15.22 20.82
CA PHE A 466 -11.93 15.34 19.37
C PHE A 466 -13.37 15.79 19.10
N VAL A 467 -13.51 16.89 18.39
CA VAL A 467 -14.82 17.48 18.06
C VAL A 467 -15.33 16.85 16.77
N ILE A 468 -16.59 16.40 16.77
CA ILE A 468 -17.22 15.75 15.62
C ILE A 468 -17.21 16.67 14.40
N ALA A 469 -16.87 16.11 13.27
CA ALA A 469 -16.90 16.75 11.98
C ALA A 469 -17.48 15.77 10.97
N ASP A 470 -18.66 16.06 10.45
CA ASP A 470 -19.38 15.17 9.54
C ASP A 470 -19.50 15.77 8.15
N PRO A 471 -18.65 15.33 7.19
CA PRO A 471 -18.70 15.84 5.82
C PRO A 471 -19.95 15.40 5.04
N THR A 472 -20.78 14.51 5.60
CA THR A 472 -22.03 14.06 4.99
C THR A 472 -23.24 14.82 5.52
N TYR A 473 -23.13 15.51 6.67
CA TYR A 473 -24.16 16.41 7.19
C TYR A 473 -24.07 17.78 6.48
N ILE A 474 -24.73 17.91 5.34
CA ILE A 474 -24.59 19.04 4.41
C ILE A 474 -24.92 20.36 5.07
N GLY A 475 -23.98 21.29 5.07
CA GLY A 475 -24.11 22.62 5.64
C GLY A 475 -23.94 22.69 7.16
N ALA A 476 -23.75 21.58 7.85
CA ALA A 476 -23.44 21.59 9.27
C ALA A 476 -21.98 22.01 9.54
N PRO A 477 -21.74 22.91 10.51
CA PRO A 477 -20.38 23.22 10.94
C PRO A 477 -19.79 22.07 11.76
N VAL A 478 -18.48 22.09 11.95
CA VAL A 478 -17.79 21.24 12.92
C VAL A 478 -18.42 21.38 14.30
N GLY A 479 -18.58 20.28 15.01
CA GLY A 479 -19.25 20.20 16.32
C GLY A 479 -20.71 19.75 16.22
N ARG A 480 -21.18 19.33 15.07
CA ARG A 480 -22.56 18.83 14.87
C ARG A 480 -22.53 17.36 14.44
N THR A 481 -23.19 16.52 15.22
CA THR A 481 -23.50 15.16 14.80
C THR A 481 -24.72 15.17 13.88
N MET A 482 -24.69 14.37 12.81
CA MET A 482 -25.85 14.21 11.94
C MET A 482 -27.04 13.62 12.72
N PRO A 483 -28.28 14.05 12.46
CA PRO A 483 -29.46 13.45 13.08
C PRO A 483 -29.51 11.93 12.86
N ASP A 484 -30.13 11.24 13.81
CA ASP A 484 -30.33 9.77 13.80
C ASP A 484 -29.04 8.94 13.97
N MET A 485 -27.90 9.56 14.26
CA MET A 485 -26.70 8.84 14.66
C MET A 485 -26.81 8.39 16.13
N ASP A 486 -26.50 7.13 16.36
CA ASP A 486 -26.46 6.59 17.73
C ASP A 486 -25.22 7.03 18.49
N ASN A 487 -25.34 8.11 19.25
CA ASN A 487 -24.27 8.61 20.10
C ASN A 487 -24.09 7.79 21.41
N SER A 488 -24.86 6.74 21.63
CA SER A 488 -24.72 5.88 22.82
C SER A 488 -23.47 4.99 22.74
N SER A 489 -23.04 4.66 21.50
CA SER A 489 -21.79 3.96 21.24
C SER A 489 -21.26 4.31 19.86
N ALA A 490 -19.97 4.58 19.78
CA ALA A 490 -19.26 4.79 18.51
C ALA A 490 -17.97 3.99 18.50
N GLN A 491 -17.56 3.55 17.34
CA GLN A 491 -16.26 2.93 17.17
C GLN A 491 -15.30 3.96 16.56
N VAL A 492 -14.18 4.14 17.23
CA VAL A 492 -13.16 5.12 16.81
C VAL A 492 -12.01 4.39 16.12
N ILE A 493 -11.63 4.89 14.96
CA ILE A 493 -10.46 4.42 14.22
C ILE A 493 -9.39 5.51 14.31
N MET A 494 -8.26 5.17 14.92
CA MET A 494 -7.12 6.07 15.04
C MET A 494 -6.42 6.22 13.69
N LEU A 495 -5.97 7.45 13.41
CA LEU A 495 -5.13 7.77 12.27
C LEU A 495 -3.71 8.13 12.73
N GLU A 496 -2.71 7.87 11.89
CA GLU A 496 -1.29 8.20 12.15
C GLU A 496 -1.00 9.70 12.00
#